data_870c9605bc18791e70a307d9f63d6106
#
_entry.id   870c9605bc18791e70a307d9f63d6106
#
_cell.length_a   1.000
_cell.length_b   1.000
_cell.length_c   1.000
_cell.angle_alpha   90.00
_cell.angle_beta   90.00
_cell.angle_gamma   90.00
#
_symmetry.space_group_name_H-M   'P 1'
#
loop_
_entity.id
_entity.type
_entity.pdbx_description
1 polymer ?
#
loop_
_entity_poly.entity_id
_entity_poly.type
_entity_poly.pdbx_seq_one_letter_code
_entity_poly.pdbx_strand_id
1 'polypeptide(L)'
;MSELRRIHPDLEISENILRTKIANHFGPGTTHVARKTGDPKWPERVPQSFDARDYFKECAHLIEDIEDEGPCYNEVHVMASSVASDRYCIYTNATFRDHLSSEYLTGCYSSCTRNQYIYPTWKKVVQVGVPSGGKYHSNTGCLPYEHAPCKHTVNDYTAQLMTKTKKNAQKGGGLKSCDEYMAYDHDCPTKCSNSKYPVRLENDMKKMTTYYQLSRFEYQIRNDIYTYGPAVSDIFLYSDFFDYKSGLYNKSTNAQLLSYNKLVKLIGWGTTEDGTPYWLAMNEWAGWADDKKVFKFPRGIDFLWAESFTSTGVYDPL
;
A
#
# COMPACT_ATOMS: atom_id res chain seq x y z
N MET A 1 21.87 13.48 -6.01
CA MET A 1 22.44 13.68 -4.64
C MET A 1 22.31 15.13 -4.16
N SER A 2 22.76 16.13 -4.91
CA SER A 2 22.67 17.57 -4.51
C SER A 2 21.22 18.07 -4.36
N GLU A 3 20.32 17.60 -5.19
CA GLU A 3 18.91 18.02 -5.20
C GLU A 3 18.10 17.40 -4.06
N LEU A 4 18.35 16.12 -3.71
CA LEU A 4 17.74 15.44 -2.55
C LEU A 4 18.16 16.09 -1.22
N ARG A 5 19.42 16.52 -1.10
CA ARG A 5 19.90 17.27 0.08
C ARG A 5 19.25 18.64 0.21
N ARG A 6 18.83 19.26 -0.91
CA ARG A 6 18.13 20.55 -0.88
C ARG A 6 16.68 20.42 -0.39
N ILE A 7 16.05 19.29 -0.66
CA ILE A 7 14.65 19.02 -0.29
C ILE A 7 14.56 18.51 1.16
N HIS A 8 15.59 17.80 1.63
CA HIS A 8 15.65 17.23 2.99
C HIS A 8 16.97 17.58 3.69
N PRO A 9 17.15 18.88 4.09
CA PRO A 9 18.40 19.31 4.69
C PRO A 9 18.73 18.61 6.02
N ASP A 10 17.72 18.13 6.74
CA ASP A 10 17.86 17.47 8.05
C ASP A 10 18.10 15.97 7.97
N LEU A 11 18.04 15.37 6.79
CA LEU A 11 18.41 13.98 6.58
C LEU A 11 19.86 13.94 6.10
N GLU A 12 20.80 13.57 6.96
CA GLU A 12 22.08 12.98 6.54
C GLU A 12 21.81 11.66 5.85
N ILE A 13 21.28 11.74 4.62
CA ILE A 13 21.05 10.56 3.80
C ILE A 13 22.40 10.10 3.33
N SER A 14 22.93 9.11 4.04
CA SER A 14 24.09 8.39 3.54
C SER A 14 23.70 7.73 2.20
N GLU A 15 24.65 7.63 1.28
CA GLU A 15 24.44 6.91 0.02
C GLU A 15 23.91 5.48 0.27
N ASN A 16 24.28 4.88 1.39
CA ASN A 16 23.82 3.57 1.83
C ASN A 16 22.32 3.52 2.14
N ILE A 17 21.77 4.56 2.78
CA ILE A 17 20.31 4.65 3.06
C ILE A 17 19.53 4.71 1.74
N LEU A 18 19.96 5.55 0.81
CA LEU A 18 19.33 5.66 -0.51
C LEU A 18 19.42 4.35 -1.28
N ARG A 19 20.58 3.69 -1.30
CA ARG A 19 20.75 2.38 -1.94
C ARG A 19 19.84 1.32 -1.32
N THR A 20 19.73 1.30 0.01
CA THR A 20 18.83 0.38 0.73
C THR A 20 17.38 0.64 0.38
N LYS A 21 16.93 1.90 0.39
CA LYS A 21 15.57 2.28 -0.01
C LYS A 21 15.26 1.84 -1.44
N ILE A 22 16.16 2.12 -2.38
CA ILE A 22 16.01 1.72 -3.78
C ILE A 22 15.92 0.18 -3.91
N ALA A 23 16.83 -0.54 -3.25
CA ALA A 23 16.82 -2.01 -3.28
C ALA A 23 15.54 -2.59 -2.68
N ASN A 24 15.05 -2.01 -1.60
CA ASN A 24 13.83 -2.44 -0.92
C ASN A 24 12.56 -2.12 -1.73
N HIS A 25 12.57 -1.07 -2.54
CA HIS A 25 11.43 -0.74 -3.39
C HIS A 25 11.36 -1.59 -4.66
N PHE A 26 12.49 -1.73 -5.35
CA PHE A 26 12.55 -2.39 -6.66
C PHE A 26 12.87 -3.88 -6.59
N GLY A 27 13.44 -4.34 -5.50
CA GLY A 27 13.92 -5.72 -5.33
C GLY A 27 15.29 -5.97 -5.95
N PRO A 28 15.94 -7.08 -5.55
CA PRO A 28 17.27 -7.42 -6.03
C PRO A 28 17.25 -7.74 -7.52
N GLY A 29 18.28 -7.28 -8.24
CA GLY A 29 18.46 -7.55 -9.67
C GLY A 29 17.58 -6.71 -10.61
N THR A 30 16.82 -5.74 -10.11
CA THR A 30 16.06 -4.80 -10.94
C THR A 30 17.01 -3.77 -11.55
N THR A 31 17.30 -3.92 -12.84
CA THR A 31 18.22 -3.05 -13.59
C THR A 31 17.49 -1.96 -14.38
N HIS A 32 16.19 -2.12 -14.58
CA HIS A 32 15.38 -1.17 -15.34
C HIS A 32 14.01 -1.00 -14.69
N VAL A 33 13.60 0.27 -14.53
CA VAL A 33 12.31 0.68 -13.98
C VAL A 33 11.59 1.50 -15.04
N ALA A 34 10.44 1.01 -15.48
CA ALA A 34 9.57 1.79 -16.35
C ALA A 34 9.01 2.99 -15.57
N ARG A 35 9.31 4.21 -16.01
CA ARG A 35 8.78 5.45 -15.45
C ARG A 35 7.76 6.06 -16.40
N LYS A 36 6.60 6.37 -15.85
CA LYS A 36 5.56 7.09 -16.58
C LYS A 36 5.71 8.59 -16.33
N THR A 37 5.98 9.34 -17.38
CA THR A 37 6.18 10.80 -17.34
C THR A 37 5.09 11.58 -18.08
N GLY A 38 4.17 10.90 -18.72
CA GLY A 38 3.03 11.46 -19.43
C GLY A 38 2.09 10.37 -19.91
N ASP A 39 0.85 10.71 -20.16
CA ASP A 39 -0.18 9.82 -20.66
C ASP A 39 -1.20 10.66 -21.46
N PRO A 40 -1.57 10.28 -22.69
CA PRO A 40 -2.55 11.00 -23.48
C PRO A 40 -3.95 11.05 -22.85
N LYS A 41 -4.25 10.16 -21.90
CA LYS A 41 -5.50 10.14 -21.15
C LYS A 41 -5.49 11.09 -19.94
N TRP A 42 -4.33 11.61 -19.55
CA TRP A 42 -4.26 12.57 -18.45
C TRP A 42 -4.89 13.91 -18.87
N PRO A 43 -5.74 14.49 -18.01
CA PRO A 43 -6.32 15.79 -18.29
C PRO A 43 -5.23 16.89 -18.22
N GLU A 44 -5.43 17.98 -18.93
CA GLU A 44 -4.53 19.16 -18.83
C GLU A 44 -4.49 19.73 -17.41
N ARG A 45 -5.60 19.63 -16.68
CA ARG A 45 -5.73 20.11 -15.29
C ARG A 45 -6.55 19.17 -14.45
N VAL A 46 -6.08 18.94 -13.23
CA VAL A 46 -6.83 18.25 -12.17
C VAL A 46 -7.36 19.27 -11.15
N PRO A 47 -8.42 18.97 -10.39
CA PRO A 47 -8.97 19.86 -9.38
C PRO A 47 -7.94 20.21 -8.30
N GLN A 48 -8.15 21.33 -7.58
CA GLN A 48 -7.27 21.76 -6.49
C GLN A 48 -7.33 20.80 -5.29
N SER A 49 -8.48 20.21 -5.04
CA SER A 49 -8.68 19.14 -4.05
C SER A 49 -9.38 17.95 -4.69
N PHE A 50 -9.05 16.78 -4.23
CA PHE A 50 -9.59 15.52 -4.76
C PHE A 50 -9.58 14.45 -3.68
N ASP A 51 -10.66 13.69 -3.62
CA ASP A 51 -10.76 12.44 -2.87
C ASP A 51 -11.34 11.37 -3.81
N ALA A 52 -10.62 10.29 -4.01
CA ALA A 52 -11.02 9.23 -4.92
C ALA A 52 -12.35 8.56 -4.49
N ARG A 53 -12.67 8.56 -3.20
CA ARG A 53 -13.91 8.01 -2.65
C ARG A 53 -15.12 8.83 -3.07
N ASP A 54 -14.96 10.16 -3.13
CA ASP A 54 -16.03 11.07 -3.55
C ASP A 54 -16.20 11.10 -5.08
N TYR A 55 -15.12 10.90 -5.81
CA TYR A 55 -15.13 10.94 -7.27
C TYR A 55 -15.55 9.59 -7.88
N PHE A 56 -14.95 8.49 -7.45
CA PHE A 56 -15.28 7.14 -7.89
C PHE A 56 -16.30 6.47 -6.95
N LYS A 57 -17.45 7.11 -6.74
CA LYS A 57 -18.46 6.75 -5.72
C LYS A 57 -18.86 5.29 -5.73
N GLU A 58 -19.02 4.69 -6.92
CA GLU A 58 -19.40 3.29 -7.04
C GLU A 58 -18.32 2.31 -6.58
N CYS A 59 -17.07 2.77 -6.51
CA CYS A 59 -15.92 2.01 -6.04
C CYS A 59 -15.42 2.46 -4.65
N ALA A 60 -16.09 3.44 -4.02
CA ALA A 60 -15.67 4.05 -2.75
C ALA A 60 -15.49 3.01 -1.64
N HIS A 61 -16.37 2.00 -1.58
CA HIS A 61 -16.32 0.92 -0.60
C HIS A 61 -15.04 0.08 -0.66
N LEU A 62 -14.38 -0.03 -1.83
CA LEU A 62 -13.07 -0.68 -1.97
C LEU A 62 -11.94 0.30 -1.62
N ILE A 63 -12.06 1.56 -2.09
CA ILE A 63 -11.03 2.57 -1.89
C ILE A 63 -10.80 2.83 -0.39
N GLU A 64 -11.87 2.91 0.41
CA GLU A 64 -11.80 3.16 1.85
C GLU A 64 -11.47 1.92 2.68
N ASP A 65 -11.47 0.74 2.06
CA ASP A 65 -11.36 -0.53 2.74
C ASP A 65 -10.06 -1.25 2.41
N ILE A 66 -9.04 -1.09 3.25
CA ILE A 66 -7.77 -1.80 3.15
C ILE A 66 -7.71 -2.90 4.21
N GLU A 67 -7.32 -4.11 3.79
CA GLU A 67 -7.01 -5.22 4.68
C GLU A 67 -5.90 -4.81 5.67
N ASP A 68 -5.97 -5.31 6.90
CA ASP A 68 -4.84 -5.26 7.83
C ASP A 68 -3.89 -6.41 7.53
N GLU A 69 -2.60 -6.14 7.40
CA GLU A 69 -1.61 -7.21 7.12
C GLU A 69 -1.53 -8.26 8.25
N GLY A 70 -2.08 -7.95 9.43
CA GLY A 70 -2.00 -8.80 10.59
C GLY A 70 -0.54 -9.04 11.02
N PRO A 71 -0.24 -10.21 11.59
CA PRO A 71 1.12 -10.56 12.01
C PRO A 71 2.03 -11.01 10.86
N CYS A 72 1.55 -10.97 9.61
CA CYS A 72 2.23 -11.54 8.43
C CYS A 72 3.09 -10.50 7.71
N TYR A 73 3.50 -9.42 8.10
CA TYR A 73 4.41 -8.46 7.40
C TYR A 73 4.35 -8.52 5.85
N ASN A 74 3.15 -8.71 5.30
CA ASN A 74 2.90 -8.80 3.86
C ASN A 74 2.26 -7.52 3.30
N GLU A 75 2.53 -6.39 3.93
CA GLU A 75 2.09 -5.05 3.56
C GLU A 75 2.13 -4.80 2.04
N VAL A 76 3.19 -5.26 1.40
CA VAL A 76 3.39 -5.11 -0.05
C VAL A 76 2.25 -5.75 -0.85
N HIS A 77 1.83 -6.95 -0.44
CA HIS A 77 0.74 -7.68 -1.12
C HIS A 77 -0.63 -7.11 -0.78
N VAL A 78 -0.82 -6.67 0.46
CA VAL A 78 -2.04 -5.99 0.90
C VAL A 78 -2.22 -4.67 0.14
N MET A 79 -1.18 -3.84 0.04
CA MET A 79 -1.27 -2.58 -0.69
C MET A 79 -1.43 -2.77 -2.20
N ALA A 80 -0.70 -3.73 -2.79
CA ALA A 80 -0.81 -4.02 -4.22
C ALA A 80 -2.21 -4.54 -4.58
N SER A 81 -2.75 -5.49 -3.82
CA SER A 81 -4.09 -6.03 -4.05
C SER A 81 -5.18 -4.99 -3.83
N SER A 82 -5.04 -4.13 -2.81
CA SER A 82 -5.98 -3.04 -2.53
C SER A 82 -6.05 -2.06 -3.70
N VAL A 83 -4.91 -1.52 -4.15
CA VAL A 83 -4.86 -0.60 -5.30
C VAL A 83 -5.31 -1.28 -6.58
N ALA A 84 -4.96 -2.56 -6.79
CA ALA A 84 -5.42 -3.32 -7.93
C ALA A 84 -6.95 -3.51 -7.92
N SER A 85 -7.56 -3.72 -6.76
CA SER A 85 -9.02 -3.81 -6.58
C SER A 85 -9.71 -2.51 -6.97
N ASP A 86 -9.22 -1.39 -6.41
CA ASP A 86 -9.75 -0.05 -6.68
C ASP A 86 -9.74 0.23 -8.19
N ARG A 87 -8.59 0.04 -8.83
CA ARG A 87 -8.40 0.30 -10.26
C ARG A 87 -9.17 -0.66 -11.15
N TYR A 88 -9.36 -1.92 -10.73
CA TYR A 88 -10.17 -2.86 -11.49
C TYR A 88 -11.66 -2.52 -11.42
N CYS A 89 -12.15 -2.11 -10.25
CA CYS A 89 -13.51 -1.58 -10.10
C CYS A 89 -13.73 -0.37 -11.01
N ILE A 90 -12.82 0.61 -10.99
CA ILE A 90 -12.89 1.82 -11.81
C ILE A 90 -12.84 1.46 -13.31
N TYR A 91 -11.91 0.61 -13.72
CA TYR A 91 -11.75 0.15 -15.10
C TYR A 91 -13.00 -0.55 -15.62
N THR A 92 -13.64 -1.39 -14.80
CA THR A 92 -14.86 -2.13 -15.16
C THR A 92 -16.15 -1.34 -14.99
N ASN A 93 -16.03 -0.02 -14.69
CA ASN A 93 -17.18 0.84 -14.39
C ASN A 93 -18.10 0.20 -13.33
N ALA A 94 -17.48 -0.25 -12.24
CA ALA A 94 -18.11 -0.86 -11.06
C ALA A 94 -18.92 -2.16 -11.34
N THR A 95 -18.65 -2.86 -12.43
CA THR A 95 -19.22 -4.22 -12.63
C THR A 95 -18.49 -5.26 -11.77
N PHE A 96 -17.23 -5.01 -11.41
CA PHE A 96 -16.50 -5.74 -10.39
C PHE A 96 -16.42 -4.90 -9.12
N ARG A 97 -16.86 -5.46 -8.00
CA ARG A 97 -16.99 -4.75 -6.70
C ARG A 97 -16.39 -5.53 -5.53
N ASP A 98 -15.62 -6.57 -5.80
CA ASP A 98 -14.94 -7.37 -4.79
C ASP A 98 -13.49 -6.91 -4.59
N HIS A 99 -12.88 -7.32 -3.48
CA HIS A 99 -11.44 -7.22 -3.30
C HIS A 99 -10.69 -8.22 -4.18
N LEU A 100 -9.48 -7.89 -4.58
CA LEU A 100 -8.50 -8.85 -5.08
C LEU A 100 -7.69 -9.41 -3.91
N SER A 101 -7.25 -10.65 -4.05
CA SER A 101 -6.71 -11.44 -2.96
C SER A 101 -5.25 -11.10 -2.62
N SER A 102 -5.02 -10.47 -1.47
CA SER A 102 -3.69 -10.38 -0.86
C SER A 102 -3.17 -11.74 -0.42
N GLU A 103 -4.07 -12.65 -0.03
CA GLU A 103 -3.75 -14.05 0.32
C GLU A 103 -3.05 -14.79 -0.82
N TYR A 104 -3.58 -14.66 -2.05
CA TYR A 104 -2.96 -15.26 -3.23
C TYR A 104 -1.55 -14.74 -3.48
N LEU A 105 -1.36 -13.43 -3.42
CA LEU A 105 -0.06 -12.81 -3.64
C LEU A 105 0.94 -13.25 -2.57
N THR A 106 0.51 -13.35 -1.32
CA THR A 106 1.34 -13.79 -0.19
C THR A 106 1.74 -15.25 -0.34
N GLY A 107 0.79 -16.15 -0.52
CA GLY A 107 1.06 -17.59 -0.59
C GLY A 107 1.86 -18.01 -1.84
N CYS A 108 1.69 -17.30 -2.97
CA CYS A 108 2.37 -17.67 -4.22
C CYS A 108 3.72 -16.97 -4.45
N TYR A 109 3.97 -15.83 -3.83
CA TYR A 109 5.14 -15.02 -4.19
C TYR A 109 5.98 -14.54 -3.02
N SER A 110 5.60 -14.88 -1.80
CA SER A 110 6.26 -14.41 -0.61
C SER A 110 6.11 -15.39 0.56
N SER A 111 6.42 -14.89 1.73
CA SER A 111 6.16 -15.51 3.02
C SER A 111 6.00 -14.42 4.08
N CYS A 112 5.35 -14.75 5.19
CA CYS A 112 5.19 -13.86 6.34
C CYS A 112 6.51 -13.51 7.08
N THR A 113 7.63 -14.06 6.66
CA THR A 113 8.93 -13.92 7.36
C THR A 113 10.01 -13.24 6.51
N ARG A 114 9.71 -12.86 5.27
CA ARG A 114 10.68 -12.32 4.32
C ARG A 114 10.33 -10.91 3.88
N ASN A 115 11.36 -10.12 3.58
CA ASN A 115 11.20 -8.83 2.93
C ASN A 115 10.56 -9.00 1.55
N GLN A 116 9.58 -8.16 1.27
CA GLN A 116 8.83 -8.15 0.03
C GLN A 116 9.07 -6.82 -0.68
N TYR A 117 8.83 -6.83 -1.98
CA TYR A 117 9.12 -5.69 -2.83
C TYR A 117 7.92 -5.35 -3.70
N ILE A 118 7.50 -4.09 -3.69
CA ILE A 118 6.28 -3.66 -4.42
C ILE A 118 6.43 -3.82 -5.93
N TYR A 119 7.59 -3.52 -6.48
CA TYR A 119 7.80 -3.54 -7.92
C TYR A 119 7.76 -4.97 -8.52
N PRO A 120 8.43 -5.98 -7.93
CA PRO A 120 8.22 -7.39 -8.28
C PRO A 120 6.78 -7.87 -8.10
N THR A 121 6.06 -7.37 -7.09
CA THR A 121 4.65 -7.72 -6.88
C THR A 121 3.79 -7.22 -8.04
N TRP A 122 3.97 -5.97 -8.49
CA TRP A 122 3.30 -5.46 -9.69
C TRP A 122 3.57 -6.31 -10.92
N LYS A 123 4.82 -6.76 -11.09
CA LYS A 123 5.18 -7.66 -12.19
C LYS A 123 4.34 -8.94 -12.16
N LYS A 124 4.08 -9.51 -10.97
CA LYS A 124 3.23 -10.70 -10.82
C LYS A 124 1.77 -10.42 -11.13
N VAL A 125 1.24 -9.28 -10.70
CA VAL A 125 -0.13 -8.84 -11.04
C VAL A 125 -0.32 -8.72 -12.56
N VAL A 126 0.70 -8.27 -13.29
CA VAL A 126 0.66 -8.19 -14.77
C VAL A 126 0.82 -9.57 -15.41
N GLN A 127 1.79 -10.36 -14.97
CA GLN A 127 2.11 -11.64 -15.63
C GLN A 127 1.09 -12.74 -15.35
N VAL A 128 0.66 -12.85 -14.11
CA VAL A 128 -0.19 -13.96 -13.65
C VAL A 128 -1.61 -13.47 -13.39
N GLY A 129 -1.76 -12.31 -12.76
CA GLY A 129 -3.03 -11.77 -12.27
C GLY A 129 -3.27 -12.10 -10.80
N VAL A 130 -4.41 -11.66 -10.31
CA VAL A 130 -4.85 -11.86 -8.93
C VAL A 130 -6.33 -12.28 -8.94
N PRO A 131 -6.71 -13.34 -8.23
CA PRO A 131 -8.11 -13.73 -8.11
C PRO A 131 -8.85 -12.79 -7.16
N SER A 132 -10.17 -12.88 -7.11
CA SER A 132 -10.97 -12.22 -6.09
C SER A 132 -10.64 -12.74 -4.70
N GLY A 133 -10.72 -11.85 -3.73
CA GLY A 133 -10.50 -12.12 -2.33
C GLY A 133 -11.56 -11.43 -1.47
N GLY A 134 -11.29 -11.35 -0.21
CA GLY A 134 -12.12 -10.69 0.77
C GLY A 134 -11.35 -10.52 2.07
N LYS A 135 -11.91 -9.80 3.00
CA LYS A 135 -11.33 -9.61 4.32
C LYS A 135 -11.23 -10.91 5.10
N TYR A 136 -10.43 -10.86 6.15
CA TYR A 136 -10.37 -11.91 7.15
C TYR A 136 -11.77 -12.34 7.61
N HIS A 137 -12.03 -13.64 7.59
CA HIS A 137 -13.33 -14.25 7.90
C HIS A 137 -14.52 -13.76 7.04
N SER A 138 -14.30 -13.00 5.97
CA SER A 138 -15.35 -12.77 4.99
C SER A 138 -15.60 -14.06 4.20
N ASN A 139 -16.81 -14.25 3.71
CA ASN A 139 -17.11 -15.34 2.77
C ASN A 139 -17.24 -14.79 1.33
N THR A 140 -16.48 -13.74 1.01
CA THR A 140 -16.49 -13.08 -0.28
C THR A 140 -15.25 -13.46 -1.11
N GLY A 141 -15.41 -13.49 -2.43
CA GLY A 141 -14.33 -13.82 -3.35
C GLY A 141 -13.86 -15.28 -3.30
N CYS A 142 -12.85 -15.58 -4.09
CA CYS A 142 -12.25 -16.90 -4.22
C CYS A 142 -11.33 -17.26 -3.03
N LEU A 143 -10.47 -16.31 -2.65
CA LEU A 143 -9.45 -16.49 -1.60
C LEU A 143 -9.50 -15.32 -0.60
N PRO A 144 -10.41 -15.37 0.40
CA PRO A 144 -10.42 -14.42 1.51
C PRO A 144 -9.11 -14.48 2.31
N TYR A 145 -8.77 -13.35 2.95
CA TYR A 145 -7.58 -13.23 3.76
C TYR A 145 -7.65 -14.10 5.02
N GLU A 146 -6.53 -14.73 5.38
CA GLU A 146 -6.50 -15.71 6.48
C GLU A 146 -5.84 -15.21 7.76
N HIS A 147 -5.16 -14.06 7.74
CA HIS A 147 -4.57 -13.46 8.93
C HIS A 147 -5.53 -12.49 9.61
N ALA A 148 -5.68 -12.64 10.93
CA ALA A 148 -6.52 -11.74 11.73
C ALA A 148 -5.87 -10.35 11.86
N PRO A 149 -6.67 -9.27 11.84
CA PRO A 149 -6.16 -7.93 12.13
C PRO A 149 -5.61 -7.86 13.55
N CYS A 150 -4.56 -7.04 13.74
CA CYS A 150 -3.91 -6.87 15.04
C CYS A 150 -3.48 -5.42 15.26
N LYS A 151 -3.12 -5.09 16.50
CA LYS A 151 -2.62 -3.76 16.86
C LYS A 151 -1.13 -3.67 16.57
N HIS A 152 -0.77 -2.87 15.57
CA HIS A 152 0.62 -2.56 15.23
C HIS A 152 1.22 -1.57 16.22
N THR A 153 2.46 -1.81 16.63
CA THR A 153 3.19 -1.00 17.62
C THR A 153 4.63 -0.74 17.16
N VAL A 154 5.29 0.24 17.75
CA VAL A 154 6.73 0.50 17.51
C VAL A 154 7.55 -0.77 17.76
N ASN A 155 7.17 -1.57 18.77
CA ASN A 155 7.90 -2.78 19.14
C ASN A 155 7.85 -3.84 18.04
N ASP A 156 6.79 -3.92 17.25
CA ASP A 156 6.70 -4.87 16.13
C ASP A 156 7.77 -4.59 15.09
N TYR A 157 8.08 -3.32 14.83
CA TYR A 157 9.12 -2.89 13.89
C TYR A 157 10.54 -3.00 14.46
N THR A 158 10.72 -2.78 15.76
CA THR A 158 12.02 -2.96 16.42
C THR A 158 12.33 -4.41 16.72
N ALA A 159 11.31 -5.22 17.01
CA ALA A 159 11.44 -6.67 17.24
C ALA A 159 11.70 -7.47 15.97
N GLN A 160 11.43 -6.93 14.78
CA GLN A 160 11.81 -7.54 13.49
C GLN A 160 13.32 -7.75 13.36
N LEU A 161 14.12 -7.01 14.11
CA LEU A 161 15.58 -7.18 14.19
C LEU A 161 16.02 -8.28 15.18
N MET A 162 15.08 -8.81 15.98
CA MET A 162 15.34 -9.85 16.97
C MET A 162 14.44 -11.07 16.71
N THR A 163 15.04 -12.26 16.71
CA THR A 163 14.33 -13.54 16.58
C THR A 163 13.15 -13.65 17.55
N LYS A 164 11.93 -13.82 17.00
CA LYS A 164 10.68 -13.89 17.76
C LYS A 164 10.71 -15.04 18.79
N THR A 165 10.69 -14.70 20.06
CA THR A 165 10.39 -15.63 21.16
C THR A 165 8.87 -15.63 21.39
N LYS A 166 8.25 -16.81 21.34
CA LYS A 166 6.82 -17.03 21.60
C LYS A 166 6.43 -16.46 22.97
N LYS A 167 5.48 -15.52 23.02
CA LYS A 167 4.77 -15.15 24.24
C LYS A 167 3.33 -15.71 24.16
N ASN A 168 2.85 -16.29 25.25
CA ASN A 168 1.52 -16.86 25.35
C ASN A 168 0.47 -15.72 25.35
N ALA A 169 -0.51 -15.81 24.45
CA ALA A 169 -1.60 -14.86 24.31
C ALA A 169 -2.48 -14.78 25.58
N GLN A 170 -2.68 -13.60 26.12
CA GLN A 170 -3.67 -13.35 27.17
C GLN A 170 -5.06 -13.05 26.57
N LYS A 171 -6.11 -13.61 27.20
CA LYS A 171 -7.51 -13.37 26.83
C LYS A 171 -7.94 -11.99 27.31
N GLY A 172 -8.13 -11.04 26.39
CA GLY A 172 -8.73 -9.72 26.64
C GLY A 172 -9.54 -9.28 25.42
N GLY A 173 -10.64 -8.54 25.64
CA GLY A 173 -11.46 -8.00 24.56
C GLY A 173 -10.74 -6.80 23.89
N GLY A 174 -10.64 -6.79 22.56
CA GLY A 174 -9.97 -5.77 21.76
C GLY A 174 -8.96 -6.35 20.77
N LEU A 175 -8.37 -5.49 19.91
CA LEU A 175 -7.27 -5.90 19.05
C LEU A 175 -6.04 -6.26 19.89
N LYS A 176 -5.54 -7.46 19.73
CA LYS A 176 -4.29 -7.89 20.35
C LYS A 176 -3.11 -7.30 19.58
N SER A 177 -1.96 -7.12 20.26
CA SER A 177 -0.73 -6.73 19.59
C SER A 177 -0.29 -7.79 18.57
N CYS A 178 0.29 -7.37 17.45
CA CYS A 178 0.71 -8.28 16.40
C CYS A 178 1.80 -9.25 16.85
N ASP A 179 2.62 -8.88 17.85
CA ASP A 179 3.64 -9.75 18.44
C ASP A 179 3.06 -10.90 19.29
N GLU A 180 1.77 -10.83 19.65
CA GLU A 180 1.06 -11.91 20.35
C GLU A 180 0.56 -13.01 19.42
N TYR A 181 0.55 -12.76 18.11
CA TYR A 181 0.14 -13.73 17.11
C TYR A 181 1.35 -14.43 16.49
N MET A 182 1.13 -15.65 16.04
CA MET A 182 2.10 -16.36 15.22
C MET A 182 1.73 -16.17 13.76
N ALA A 183 2.61 -15.51 13.01
CA ALA A 183 2.51 -15.51 11.56
C ALA A 183 2.87 -16.91 11.04
N TYR A 184 2.16 -17.37 10.05
CA TYR A 184 2.42 -18.65 9.37
C TYR A 184 2.34 -18.42 7.86
N ASP A 185 3.20 -19.13 7.15
CA ASP A 185 3.21 -19.11 5.70
C ASP A 185 2.11 -20.02 5.16
N HIS A 186 1.51 -19.63 4.07
CA HIS A 186 0.58 -20.42 3.30
C HIS A 186 1.25 -20.93 2.04
N ASP A 187 0.91 -22.14 1.64
CA ASP A 187 1.26 -22.64 0.31
C ASP A 187 0.47 -21.87 -0.76
N CYS A 188 1.05 -21.78 -1.96
CA CYS A 188 0.34 -21.16 -3.09
C CYS A 188 -0.96 -21.94 -3.38
N PRO A 189 -2.12 -21.27 -3.28
CA PRO A 189 -3.40 -21.95 -3.45
C PRO A 189 -3.59 -22.47 -4.88
N THR A 190 -4.10 -23.68 -5.02
CA THR A 190 -4.45 -24.29 -6.31
C THR A 190 -5.97 -24.27 -6.59
N LYS A 191 -6.77 -23.87 -5.61
CA LYS A 191 -8.23 -23.74 -5.69
C LYS A 191 -8.72 -22.65 -4.74
N CYS A 192 -9.94 -22.18 -4.91
CA CYS A 192 -10.58 -21.26 -3.97
C CYS A 192 -10.72 -21.91 -2.58
N SER A 193 -10.35 -21.20 -1.52
CA SER A 193 -10.64 -21.61 -0.14
C SER A 193 -12.14 -21.40 0.21
N ASN A 194 -12.79 -20.39 -0.41
CA ASN A 194 -14.22 -20.20 -0.31
C ASN A 194 -14.97 -21.18 -1.21
N SER A 195 -15.47 -22.27 -0.63
CA SER A 195 -16.20 -23.32 -1.36
C SER A 195 -17.55 -22.86 -1.94
N LYS A 196 -18.07 -21.70 -1.52
CA LYS A 196 -19.33 -21.11 -2.05
C LYS A 196 -19.09 -20.18 -3.22
N TYR A 197 -17.84 -19.85 -3.51
CA TYR A 197 -17.52 -18.98 -4.64
C TYR A 197 -17.69 -19.75 -5.97
N PRO A 198 -18.47 -19.23 -6.93
CA PRO A 198 -18.91 -20.02 -8.06
C PRO A 198 -17.88 -20.16 -9.19
N VAL A 199 -16.82 -19.32 -9.17
CA VAL A 199 -15.80 -19.31 -10.22
C VAL A 199 -14.55 -20.04 -9.75
N ARG A 200 -13.97 -20.88 -10.61
CA ARG A 200 -12.71 -21.55 -10.31
C ARG A 200 -11.55 -20.56 -10.29
N LEU A 201 -10.53 -20.83 -9.47
CA LEU A 201 -9.36 -19.98 -9.31
C LEU A 201 -8.72 -19.57 -10.65
N GLU A 202 -8.51 -20.54 -11.54
CA GLU A 202 -7.88 -20.30 -12.85
C GLU A 202 -8.69 -19.38 -13.79
N ASN A 203 -10.01 -19.30 -13.57
CA ASN A 203 -10.91 -18.44 -14.34
C ASN A 203 -11.20 -17.10 -13.65
N ASP A 204 -10.71 -16.92 -12.44
CA ASP A 204 -10.97 -15.73 -11.61
C ASP A 204 -9.82 -14.71 -11.63
N MET A 205 -8.79 -14.93 -12.43
CA MET A 205 -7.57 -14.12 -12.45
C MET A 205 -7.76 -12.78 -13.18
N LYS A 206 -7.56 -11.65 -12.49
CA LYS A 206 -7.58 -10.29 -13.03
C LYS A 206 -6.16 -9.80 -13.24
N LYS A 207 -5.80 -9.50 -14.49
CA LYS A 207 -4.46 -9.09 -14.89
C LYS A 207 -4.41 -7.61 -15.26
N MET A 208 -3.50 -6.88 -14.67
CA MET A 208 -3.13 -5.56 -15.18
C MET A 208 -2.41 -5.68 -16.52
N THR A 209 -2.55 -4.67 -17.37
CA THR A 209 -1.87 -4.63 -18.67
C THR A 209 -0.41 -4.25 -18.53
N THR A 210 -0.13 -3.30 -17.64
CA THR A 210 1.23 -2.83 -17.37
C THR A 210 1.35 -2.27 -15.96
N TYR A 211 2.60 -2.07 -15.51
CA TYR A 211 2.93 -1.44 -14.24
C TYR A 211 4.11 -0.49 -14.43
N TYR A 212 4.17 0.56 -13.61
CA TYR A 212 5.19 1.60 -13.72
C TYR A 212 5.39 2.33 -12.39
N GLN A 213 6.54 2.96 -12.27
CA GLN A 213 6.77 4.00 -11.29
C GLN A 213 6.34 5.35 -11.88
N LEU A 214 5.60 6.12 -11.11
CA LEU A 214 5.29 7.50 -11.47
C LEU A 214 6.53 8.38 -11.31
N SER A 215 6.60 9.43 -12.10
CA SER A 215 7.62 10.45 -11.91
C SER A 215 7.40 11.14 -10.56
N ARG A 216 8.48 11.60 -9.93
CA ARG A 216 8.43 12.32 -8.65
C ARG A 216 7.72 13.68 -8.71
N PHE A 217 7.30 14.12 -9.88
CA PHE A 217 6.53 15.35 -10.02
C PHE A 217 5.08 15.12 -9.57
N GLU A 218 4.67 15.80 -8.50
CA GLU A 218 3.38 15.58 -7.86
C GLU A 218 2.17 15.74 -8.81
N TYR A 219 2.29 16.63 -9.81
CA TYR A 219 1.22 16.81 -10.80
C TYR A 219 0.99 15.55 -11.66
N GLN A 220 2.03 14.78 -11.93
CA GLN A 220 1.91 13.52 -12.68
C GLN A 220 1.26 12.42 -11.83
N ILE A 221 1.59 12.37 -10.54
CA ILE A 221 0.96 11.47 -9.58
C ILE A 221 -0.54 11.83 -9.47
N ARG A 222 -0.87 13.12 -9.35
CA ARG A 222 -2.27 13.59 -9.32
C ARG A 222 -3.04 13.21 -10.59
N ASN A 223 -2.45 13.44 -11.75
CA ASN A 223 -3.08 13.11 -13.02
C ASN A 223 -3.36 11.60 -13.14
N ASP A 224 -2.43 10.76 -12.72
CA ASP A 224 -2.60 9.30 -12.75
C ASP A 224 -3.70 8.84 -11.79
N ILE A 225 -3.69 9.33 -10.54
CA ILE A 225 -4.74 9.01 -9.56
C ILE A 225 -6.11 9.49 -10.03
N TYR A 226 -6.21 10.69 -10.59
CA TYR A 226 -7.47 11.24 -11.11
C TYR A 226 -8.03 10.42 -12.27
N THR A 227 -7.15 9.88 -13.12
CA THR A 227 -7.56 9.14 -14.32
C THR A 227 -7.88 7.68 -14.02
N TYR A 228 -7.05 7.02 -13.21
CA TYR A 228 -7.08 5.57 -13.05
C TYR A 228 -7.40 5.08 -11.63
N GLY A 229 -7.42 5.98 -10.64
CA GLY A 229 -7.64 5.63 -9.24
C GLY A 229 -6.38 5.62 -8.38
N PRO A 230 -6.48 5.17 -7.12
CA PRO A 230 -5.41 5.19 -6.13
C PRO A 230 -4.08 4.60 -6.58
N ALA A 231 -2.99 5.00 -5.94
CA ALA A 231 -1.62 4.50 -6.20
C ALA A 231 -0.92 4.14 -4.88
N VAL A 232 0.07 3.25 -4.95
CA VAL A 232 0.91 2.90 -3.80
C VAL A 232 2.09 3.86 -3.72
N SER A 233 2.32 4.45 -2.56
CA SER A 233 3.50 5.23 -2.25
C SER A 233 4.29 4.55 -1.13
N ASP A 234 5.60 4.53 -1.25
CA ASP A 234 6.52 3.92 -0.30
C ASP A 234 7.26 5.01 0.47
N ILE A 235 6.91 5.21 1.73
CA ILE A 235 7.39 6.28 2.59
C ILE A 235 8.38 5.77 3.65
N PHE A 236 9.12 6.67 4.26
CA PHE A 236 9.86 6.39 5.48
C PHE A 236 8.92 6.33 6.68
N LEU A 237 9.08 5.30 7.51
CA LEU A 237 8.33 5.15 8.75
C LEU A 237 9.12 5.69 9.93
N TYR A 238 8.52 6.62 10.65
CA TYR A 238 9.06 7.18 11.88
C TYR A 238 8.23 6.76 13.11
N SER A 239 8.85 6.78 14.28
CA SER A 239 8.24 6.31 15.54
C SER A 239 6.97 7.08 15.92
N ASP A 240 6.87 8.36 15.60
CA ASP A 240 5.71 9.20 15.92
C ASP A 240 4.50 8.98 14.99
N PHE A 241 4.68 8.23 13.88
CA PHE A 241 3.59 7.85 12.99
C PHE A 241 2.55 6.94 13.69
N PHE A 242 2.99 6.14 14.67
CA PHE A 242 2.09 5.28 15.45
C PHE A 242 1.11 6.06 16.32
N ASP A 243 1.47 7.26 16.75
CA ASP A 243 0.67 8.12 17.61
C ASP A 243 -0.20 9.11 16.85
N TYR A 244 -0.12 9.10 15.49
CA TYR A 244 -0.92 9.99 14.67
C TYR A 244 -2.43 9.77 14.90
N LYS A 245 -3.17 10.88 15.02
CA LYS A 245 -4.63 10.89 15.19
C LYS A 245 -5.36 11.65 14.10
N SER A 246 -4.91 12.87 13.81
CA SER A 246 -5.58 13.74 12.85
C SER A 246 -4.69 14.92 12.42
N GLY A 247 -5.13 15.68 11.42
CA GLY A 247 -4.45 16.86 10.93
C GLY A 247 -3.39 16.55 9.87
N LEU A 248 -2.42 17.46 9.70
CA LEU A 248 -1.28 17.26 8.82
C LEU A 248 -0.17 16.55 9.59
N TYR A 249 0.17 15.32 9.18
CA TYR A 249 1.32 14.61 9.74
C TYR A 249 2.60 15.32 9.31
N ASN A 250 3.31 15.82 10.27
CA ASN A 250 4.65 16.36 10.10
C ASN A 250 5.56 15.69 11.14
N LYS A 251 6.54 14.96 10.66
CA LYS A 251 7.49 14.23 11.51
C LYS A 251 8.12 15.14 12.56
N SER A 252 8.10 14.75 13.83
CA SER A 252 8.74 15.50 14.90
C SER A 252 10.29 15.42 14.79
N THR A 253 10.97 16.40 15.34
CA THR A 253 12.44 16.44 15.32
C THR A 253 13.09 15.27 16.05
N ASN A 254 12.40 14.70 17.05
CA ASN A 254 12.89 13.58 17.86
C ASN A 254 12.39 12.22 17.37
N ALA A 255 11.60 12.16 16.30
CA ALA A 255 11.10 10.91 15.75
C ALA A 255 12.25 10.05 15.23
N GLN A 256 12.28 8.78 15.64
CA GLN A 256 13.27 7.81 15.20
C GLN A 256 12.82 7.17 13.89
N LEU A 257 13.72 7.03 12.92
CA LEU A 257 13.47 6.26 11.71
C LEU A 257 13.45 4.78 12.06
N LEU A 258 12.30 4.13 11.82
CA LEU A 258 12.08 2.71 12.13
C LEU A 258 12.19 1.82 10.89
N SER A 259 11.72 2.31 9.75
CA SER A 259 11.79 1.57 8.50
C SER A 259 12.04 2.50 7.32
N TYR A 260 12.81 2.01 6.35
CA TYR A 260 12.99 2.67 5.06
C TYR A 260 11.80 2.46 4.13
N ASN A 261 10.92 1.52 4.45
CA ASN A 261 9.77 1.15 3.65
C ASN A 261 8.53 1.05 4.54
N LYS A 262 7.55 1.87 4.24
CA LYS A 262 6.18 1.79 4.71
C LYS A 262 5.28 2.13 3.53
N LEU A 263 4.44 1.21 3.14
CA LEU A 263 3.53 1.44 2.03
C LEU A 263 2.26 2.12 2.50
N VAL A 264 1.80 3.07 1.71
CA VAL A 264 0.54 3.77 1.93
C VAL A 264 -0.20 3.90 0.60
N LYS A 265 -1.53 3.95 0.66
CA LYS A 265 -2.37 4.15 -0.52
C LYS A 265 -2.68 5.64 -0.66
N LEU A 266 -2.18 6.29 -1.72
CA LEU A 266 -2.56 7.66 -2.07
C LEU A 266 -3.95 7.64 -2.70
N ILE A 267 -4.90 8.34 -2.08
CA ILE A 267 -6.29 8.41 -2.53
C ILE A 267 -6.73 9.81 -2.94
N GLY A 268 -5.88 10.83 -2.73
CA GLY A 268 -6.26 12.19 -3.07
C GLY A 268 -5.26 13.22 -2.60
N TRP A 269 -5.70 14.48 -2.64
CA TRP A 269 -4.91 15.65 -2.26
C TRP A 269 -5.80 16.84 -1.94
N GLY A 270 -5.20 17.87 -1.34
CA GLY A 270 -5.86 19.12 -1.04
C GLY A 270 -4.88 20.17 -0.56
N THR A 271 -5.43 21.19 0.06
CA THR A 271 -4.70 22.27 0.73
C THR A 271 -5.35 22.51 2.09
N THR A 272 -4.56 22.65 3.12
CA THR A 272 -5.03 23.00 4.47
C THR A 272 -5.53 24.45 4.53
N GLU A 273 -6.16 24.85 5.62
CA GLU A 273 -6.65 26.24 5.80
C GLU A 273 -5.53 27.28 5.79
N ASP A 274 -4.33 26.90 6.26
CA ASP A 274 -3.13 27.74 6.22
C ASP A 274 -2.39 27.73 4.88
N GLY A 275 -2.95 27.06 3.86
CA GLY A 275 -2.40 27.05 2.51
C GLY A 275 -1.37 25.94 2.23
N THR A 276 -1.11 25.01 3.16
CA THR A 276 -0.15 23.94 2.96
C THR A 276 -0.73 22.83 2.06
N PRO A 277 -0.12 22.52 0.89
CA PRO A 277 -0.55 21.40 0.05
C PRO A 277 -0.30 20.07 0.75
N TYR A 278 -1.26 19.13 0.65
CA TYR A 278 -1.13 17.80 1.23
C TYR A 278 -1.54 16.66 0.29
N TRP A 279 -0.99 15.49 0.54
CA TRP A 279 -1.51 14.21 0.08
C TRP A 279 -2.54 13.68 1.07
N LEU A 280 -3.63 13.12 0.55
CA LEU A 280 -4.57 12.30 1.31
C LEU A 280 -4.22 10.83 1.09
N ALA A 281 -3.88 10.13 2.14
CA ALA A 281 -3.42 8.75 2.08
C ALA A 281 -4.12 7.85 3.11
N MET A 282 -4.02 6.56 2.89
CA MET A 282 -4.51 5.54 3.80
C MET A 282 -3.39 4.58 4.21
N ASN A 283 -3.43 4.20 5.47
CA ASN A 283 -2.64 3.14 6.09
C ASN A 283 -3.52 1.90 6.28
N GLU A 284 -2.95 0.70 6.30
CA GLU A 284 -3.72 -0.55 6.46
C GLU A 284 -3.98 -0.95 7.92
N TRP A 285 -3.27 -0.40 8.89
CA TRP A 285 -3.29 -0.87 10.29
C TRP A 285 -4.66 -0.67 10.96
N ALA A 286 -5.21 -1.74 11.50
CA ALA A 286 -6.42 -1.71 12.31
C ALA A 286 -6.20 -0.93 13.62
N GLY A 287 -7.21 -0.15 14.04
CA GLY A 287 -7.15 0.67 15.25
C GLY A 287 -6.21 1.89 15.18
N TRP A 288 -5.53 2.12 14.07
CA TRP A 288 -4.68 3.29 13.87
C TRP A 288 -5.50 4.53 13.47
N ALA A 289 -5.07 5.72 13.94
CA ALA A 289 -5.76 7.00 13.72
C ALA A 289 -7.26 6.93 14.11
N ASP A 290 -7.56 6.34 15.28
CA ASP A 290 -8.92 6.08 15.76
C ASP A 290 -9.78 5.28 14.73
N ASP A 291 -9.13 4.28 14.11
CA ASP A 291 -9.69 3.35 13.10
C ASP A 291 -10.08 3.98 11.75
N LYS A 292 -9.74 5.25 11.55
CA LYS A 292 -10.03 5.95 10.29
C LYS A 292 -9.08 5.54 9.16
N LYS A 293 -7.88 5.08 9.50
CA LYS A 293 -6.82 4.69 8.58
C LYS A 293 -6.35 5.79 7.61
N VAL A 294 -6.96 6.97 7.64
CA VAL A 294 -6.69 8.09 6.73
C VAL A 294 -5.80 9.12 7.39
N PHE A 295 -4.84 9.64 6.65
CA PHE A 295 -3.96 10.71 7.11
C PHE A 295 -3.59 11.67 5.98
N LYS A 296 -3.08 12.82 6.37
CA LYS A 296 -2.58 13.86 5.47
C LYS A 296 -1.12 14.11 5.75
N PHE A 297 -0.33 14.34 4.71
CA PHE A 297 1.08 14.75 4.85
C PHE A 297 1.49 15.72 3.72
N PRO A 298 2.55 16.54 3.89
CA PRO A 298 2.94 17.55 2.92
C PRO A 298 3.17 17.00 1.51
N ARG A 299 2.69 17.73 0.50
CA ARG A 299 2.79 17.43 -0.92
C ARG A 299 3.67 18.44 -1.65
N GLY A 300 4.39 17.97 -2.68
CA GLY A 300 5.19 18.80 -3.57
C GLY A 300 6.63 19.04 -3.10
N ILE A 301 7.00 18.47 -1.97
CA ILE A 301 8.35 18.56 -1.37
C ILE A 301 9.01 17.21 -1.16
N ASP A 302 8.44 16.15 -1.73
CA ASP A 302 8.88 14.76 -1.58
C ASP A 302 9.01 14.33 -0.09
N PHE A 303 8.06 14.80 0.73
CA PHE A 303 8.05 14.51 2.17
C PHE A 303 8.00 13.00 2.40
N LEU A 304 8.83 12.48 3.30
CA LEU A 304 9.03 11.05 3.55
C LEU A 304 9.42 10.24 2.29
N TRP A 305 9.84 10.92 1.21
CA TRP A 305 10.15 10.34 -0.10
C TRP A 305 8.96 9.74 -0.85
N ALA A 306 7.77 10.17 -0.49
CA ALA A 306 6.53 9.64 -1.03
C ALA A 306 6.45 9.79 -2.56
N GLU A 307 6.78 10.96 -3.09
CA GLU A 307 6.67 11.24 -4.52
C GLU A 307 7.72 10.50 -5.34
N SER A 308 8.92 10.32 -4.78
CA SER A 308 10.01 9.58 -5.43
C SER A 308 9.74 8.09 -5.57
N PHE A 309 8.85 7.52 -4.73
CA PHE A 309 8.60 6.09 -4.66
C PHE A 309 7.10 5.74 -4.77
N THR A 310 6.40 6.41 -5.69
CA THR A 310 5.00 6.08 -6.02
C THR A 310 4.95 5.19 -7.26
N SER A 311 4.28 4.04 -7.14
CA SER A 311 4.13 3.06 -8.21
C SER A 311 2.72 2.50 -8.29
N THR A 312 2.37 1.96 -9.45
CA THR A 312 1.06 1.37 -9.69
C THR A 312 1.06 0.58 -11.00
N GLY A 313 -0.10 0.02 -11.37
CA GLY A 313 -0.39 -0.55 -12.67
C GLY A 313 -1.76 -0.16 -13.18
N VAL A 314 -2.06 -0.48 -14.43
CA VAL A 314 -3.35 -0.20 -15.06
C VAL A 314 -3.89 -1.43 -15.77
N TYR A 315 -5.20 -1.52 -15.89
CA TYR A 315 -5.93 -2.55 -16.65
C TYR A 315 -6.23 -2.12 -18.09
N ASP A 316 -6.10 -0.84 -18.36
CA ASP A 316 -6.38 -0.25 -19.66
C ASP A 316 -5.27 -0.63 -20.66
N PRO A 317 -5.61 -1.06 -21.88
CA PRO A 317 -4.61 -1.20 -22.94
C PRO A 317 -4.00 0.18 -23.26
N LEU A 318 -2.68 0.23 -23.25
CA LEU A 318 -1.90 1.43 -23.61
C LEU A 318 -2.00 1.73 -25.10
#